data_4596857933b1063f3c5b7cfc80d44873
#
_entry.id   4596857933b1063f3c5b7cfc80d44873
#
_cell.length_a   1.000
_cell.length_b   1.000
_cell.length_c   1.000
_cell.angle_alpha   90.00
_cell.angle_beta   90.00
_cell.angle_gamma   90.00
#
_symmetry.space_group_name_H-M   'P 1'
#
loop_
_entity.id
_entity.type
_entity.pdbx_description
1 polymer ?
#
loop_
_entity_poly.entity_id
_entity_poly.type
_entity_poly.pdbx_seq_one_letter_code
_entity_poly.pdbx_strand_id
1 'polypeptide(L)'
;GMGSAPIAAAAAKTNQPSKQALVSMAGTFIDTLVVCSLTALTLTSTGVWGSGETGVVLTLQAFSSGLPGLWGNLIVTISTVTFAFSTILAWEYYGEKCFEYLFGEKYILLYRYTWIVFVFVGAQIKLEIVWNLADAMNALMAVPNLIGLILLTRTLVKGTNSFEKGIREGTINKFD
;
A
#
# COMPACT_ATOMS: atom_id res chain seq x y z
N GLY A 1 -6.01 -4.98 2.44
CA GLY A 1 -4.63 -5.38 2.54
C GLY A 1 -4.38 -6.37 3.68
N MET A 2 -3.14 -6.77 3.85
CA MET A 2 -2.75 -7.75 4.86
C MET A 2 -2.68 -7.20 6.30
N GLY A 3 -3.11 -5.96 6.55
CA GLY A 3 -3.24 -5.37 7.90
C GLY A 3 -2.68 -3.96 8.05
N SER A 4 -1.92 -3.43 7.11
CA SER A 4 -1.31 -2.09 7.19
C SER A 4 -2.27 -0.95 6.82
N ALA A 5 -3.18 -1.15 5.87
CA ALA A 5 -4.11 -0.12 5.41
C ALA A 5 -4.96 0.54 6.52
N PRO A 6 -5.47 -0.20 7.53
CA PRO A 6 -6.22 0.39 8.62
C PRO A 6 -5.43 1.43 9.45
N ILE A 7 -4.10 1.34 9.51
CA ILE A 7 -3.25 2.25 10.28
C ILE A 7 -3.36 3.68 9.70
N ALA A 8 -3.24 3.82 8.37
CA ALA A 8 -3.44 5.10 7.72
C ALA A 8 -4.90 5.58 7.77
N ALA A 9 -5.86 4.67 7.55
CA ALA A 9 -7.27 4.99 7.59
C ALA A 9 -7.73 5.48 8.96
N ALA A 10 -7.12 5.00 10.05
CA ALA A 10 -7.42 5.44 11.41
C ALA A 10 -7.05 6.92 11.67
N ALA A 11 -6.13 7.50 10.90
CA ALA A 11 -5.75 8.91 11.00
C ALA A 11 -6.71 9.86 10.27
N ALA A 12 -7.69 9.33 9.55
CA ALA A 12 -8.63 10.15 8.79
C ALA A 12 -9.54 10.98 9.72
N LYS A 13 -9.65 12.27 9.42
CA LYS A 13 -10.53 13.19 10.15
C LYS A 13 -11.97 13.05 9.61
N THR A 14 -12.69 12.07 10.09
CA THR A 14 -14.09 11.85 9.70
C THR A 14 -14.93 11.38 10.89
N ASN A 15 -16.18 11.81 10.93
CA ASN A 15 -17.18 11.34 11.91
C ASN A 15 -17.89 10.08 11.41
N GLN A 16 -17.61 9.62 10.19
CA GLN A 16 -18.29 8.52 9.53
C GLN A 16 -17.26 7.48 9.05
N PRO A 17 -16.96 6.44 9.84
CA PRO A 17 -15.99 5.40 9.46
C PRO A 17 -16.28 4.76 8.11
N SER A 18 -17.56 4.61 7.76
CA SER A 18 -17.98 4.04 6.48
C SER A 18 -17.61 4.92 5.27
N LYS A 19 -17.56 6.26 5.42
CA LYS A 19 -17.05 7.15 4.36
C LYS A 19 -15.57 6.90 4.11
N GLN A 20 -14.76 6.80 5.16
CA GLN A 20 -13.35 6.48 5.02
C GLN A 20 -13.13 5.10 4.40
N ALA A 21 -13.96 4.12 4.74
CA ALA A 21 -13.90 2.80 4.13
C ALA A 21 -14.15 2.84 2.61
N LEU A 22 -15.12 3.65 2.15
CA LEU A 22 -15.38 3.86 0.71
C LEU A 22 -14.20 4.54 0.00
N VAL A 23 -13.58 5.54 0.62
CA VAL A 23 -12.38 6.21 0.06
C VAL A 23 -11.23 5.21 -0.07
N SER A 24 -10.98 4.42 0.98
CA SER A 24 -9.94 3.39 0.96
C SER A 24 -10.22 2.30 -0.10
N MET A 25 -11.49 1.92 -0.27
CA MET A 25 -11.90 0.97 -1.31
C MET A 25 -11.67 1.53 -2.72
N ALA A 26 -11.99 2.80 -2.95
CA ALA A 26 -11.75 3.46 -4.24
C ALA A 26 -10.24 3.53 -4.56
N GLY A 27 -9.39 3.83 -3.56
CA GLY A 27 -7.93 3.78 -3.71
C GLY A 27 -7.44 2.40 -4.15
N THR A 28 -7.88 1.35 -3.46
CA THR A 28 -7.52 -0.04 -3.80
C THR A 28 -8.03 -0.44 -5.19
N PHE A 29 -9.24 0.00 -5.56
CA PHE A 29 -9.79 -0.24 -6.90
C PHE A 29 -8.89 0.37 -7.98
N ILE A 30 -8.50 1.64 -7.83
CA ILE A 30 -7.65 2.34 -8.81
C ILE A 30 -6.28 1.66 -8.89
N ASP A 31 -5.65 1.39 -7.76
CA ASP A 31 -4.33 0.78 -7.71
C ASP A 31 -4.33 -0.63 -8.33
N THR A 32 -5.21 -1.50 -7.86
CA THR A 32 -5.17 -2.92 -8.24
C THR A 32 -5.84 -3.18 -9.59
N LEU A 33 -7.04 -2.63 -9.85
CA LEU A 33 -7.76 -2.92 -11.09
C LEU A 33 -7.34 -2.01 -12.26
N VAL A 34 -6.94 -0.77 -12.01
CA VAL A 34 -6.53 0.11 -13.10
C VAL A 34 -5.02 0.03 -13.31
N VAL A 35 -4.22 0.40 -12.32
CA VAL A 35 -2.76 0.53 -12.49
C VAL A 35 -2.10 -0.83 -12.74
N CYS A 36 -2.41 -1.85 -11.92
CA CYS A 36 -1.82 -3.18 -12.11
C CYS A 36 -2.27 -3.83 -13.43
N SER A 37 -3.54 -3.63 -13.86
CA SER A 37 -3.99 -4.15 -15.15
C SER A 37 -3.31 -3.47 -16.33
N LEU A 38 -3.10 -2.15 -16.28
CA LEU A 38 -2.34 -1.43 -17.29
C LEU A 38 -0.89 -1.93 -17.38
N THR A 39 -0.25 -2.15 -16.24
CA THR A 39 1.10 -2.72 -16.20
C THR A 39 1.12 -4.12 -16.80
N ALA A 40 0.21 -4.99 -16.40
CA ALA A 40 0.12 -6.34 -16.94
C ALA A 40 -0.13 -6.37 -18.46
N LEU A 41 -1.02 -5.51 -18.96
CA LEU A 41 -1.28 -5.35 -20.39
C LEU A 41 -0.03 -4.85 -21.14
N THR A 42 0.70 -3.91 -20.57
CA THR A 42 1.95 -3.42 -21.17
C THR A 42 2.99 -4.54 -21.27
N LEU A 43 3.18 -5.31 -20.21
CA LEU A 43 4.13 -6.44 -20.20
C LEU A 43 3.75 -7.53 -21.21
N THR A 44 2.47 -7.86 -21.29
CA THR A 44 1.98 -8.90 -22.21
C THR A 44 1.99 -8.46 -23.66
N SER A 45 1.60 -7.22 -23.95
CA SER A 45 1.56 -6.70 -25.32
C SER A 45 2.94 -6.48 -25.92
N THR A 46 3.94 -6.16 -25.10
CA THR A 46 5.34 -6.01 -25.55
C THR A 46 6.09 -7.33 -25.63
N GLY A 47 5.55 -8.42 -25.07
CA GLY A 47 6.18 -9.74 -25.11
C GLY A 47 7.40 -9.92 -24.21
N VAL A 48 7.76 -8.90 -23.40
CA VAL A 48 8.97 -8.93 -22.57
C VAL A 48 8.89 -9.91 -21.38
N TRP A 49 7.70 -10.39 -21.05
CA TRP A 49 7.49 -11.34 -19.95
C TRP A 49 8.31 -12.63 -20.07
N GLY A 50 8.74 -13.01 -21.29
CA GLY A 50 9.61 -14.17 -21.54
C GLY A 50 11.11 -13.90 -21.42
N SER A 51 11.55 -12.69 -21.06
CA SER A 51 12.98 -12.32 -20.99
C SER A 51 13.74 -12.93 -19.80
N GLY A 52 13.02 -13.44 -18.78
CA GLY A 52 13.61 -13.93 -17.53
C GLY A 52 13.94 -12.84 -16.52
N GLU A 53 13.75 -11.58 -16.87
CA GLU A 53 13.91 -10.44 -15.97
C GLU A 53 12.71 -10.30 -15.03
N THR A 54 12.89 -9.61 -13.89
CA THR A 54 11.86 -9.43 -12.87
C THR A 54 11.78 -8.00 -12.37
N GLY A 55 10.67 -7.66 -11.69
CA GLY A 55 10.49 -6.38 -11.03
C GLY A 55 10.55 -5.18 -11.97
N VAL A 56 11.23 -4.11 -11.54
CA VAL A 56 11.31 -2.85 -12.28
C VAL A 56 12.06 -2.97 -13.61
N VAL A 57 13.01 -3.90 -13.70
CA VAL A 57 13.79 -4.12 -14.92
C VAL A 57 12.88 -4.60 -16.07
N LEU A 58 11.99 -5.53 -15.77
CA LEU A 58 10.99 -6.01 -16.72
C LEU A 58 10.06 -4.89 -17.20
N THR A 59 9.59 -4.06 -16.27
CA THR A 59 8.75 -2.89 -16.60
C THR A 59 9.52 -1.88 -17.46
N LEU A 60 10.80 -1.64 -17.14
CA LEU A 60 11.66 -0.75 -17.91
C LEU A 60 11.81 -1.24 -19.36
N GLN A 61 12.06 -2.52 -19.57
CA GLN A 61 12.14 -3.13 -20.89
C GLN A 61 10.83 -2.96 -21.68
N ALA A 62 9.68 -3.20 -21.04
CA ALA A 62 8.38 -3.04 -21.67
C ALA A 62 8.13 -1.62 -22.18
N PHE A 63 8.34 -0.64 -21.31
CA PHE A 63 8.14 0.77 -21.67
C PHE A 63 9.16 1.27 -22.69
N SER A 64 10.41 0.79 -22.62
CA SER A 64 11.46 1.15 -23.60
C SER A 64 11.20 0.56 -24.98
N SER A 65 10.58 -0.62 -25.05
CA SER A 65 10.21 -1.22 -26.34
C SER A 65 8.95 -0.61 -26.95
N GLY A 66 8.03 -0.14 -26.11
CA GLY A 66 6.75 0.44 -26.55
C GLY A 66 6.79 1.95 -26.85
N LEU A 67 7.74 2.69 -26.30
CA LEU A 67 7.83 4.15 -26.45
C LEU A 67 9.10 4.55 -27.22
N PRO A 68 9.00 5.58 -28.10
CA PRO A 68 10.15 6.02 -28.91
C PRO A 68 11.22 6.71 -28.05
N GLY A 69 12.50 6.53 -28.40
CA GLY A 69 13.63 7.20 -27.79
C GLY A 69 13.83 6.86 -26.32
N LEU A 70 14.11 7.85 -25.48
CA LEU A 70 14.39 7.68 -24.05
C LEU A 70 13.16 7.83 -23.15
N TRP A 71 11.98 8.07 -23.68
CA TRP A 71 10.78 8.37 -22.91
C TRP A 71 10.37 7.20 -21.97
N GLY A 72 10.46 5.97 -22.47
CA GLY A 72 10.17 4.79 -21.65
C GLY A 72 11.05 4.71 -20.41
N ASN A 73 12.35 4.89 -20.59
CA ASN A 73 13.33 4.87 -19.49
C ASN A 73 13.07 6.00 -18.49
N LEU A 74 12.84 7.22 -18.96
CA LEU A 74 12.62 8.38 -18.10
C LEU A 74 11.35 8.23 -17.26
N ILE A 75 10.24 7.83 -17.87
CA ILE A 75 8.95 7.65 -17.17
C ILE A 75 9.10 6.59 -16.07
N VAL A 76 9.62 5.42 -16.41
CA VAL A 76 9.75 4.33 -15.42
C VAL A 76 10.74 4.70 -14.32
N THR A 77 11.86 5.33 -14.64
CA THR A 77 12.85 5.73 -13.63
C THR A 77 12.29 6.76 -12.66
N ILE A 78 11.67 7.83 -13.17
CA ILE A 78 11.06 8.87 -12.32
C ILE A 78 9.94 8.28 -11.47
N SER A 79 9.08 7.46 -12.05
CA SER A 79 8.01 6.78 -11.33
C SER A 79 8.56 5.87 -10.23
N THR A 80 9.59 5.08 -10.52
CA THR A 80 10.20 4.17 -9.54
C THR A 80 10.80 4.94 -8.36
N VAL A 81 11.53 6.03 -8.62
CA VAL A 81 12.08 6.86 -7.55
C VAL A 81 10.96 7.46 -6.69
N THR A 82 9.92 7.99 -7.31
CA THR A 82 8.78 8.58 -6.61
C THR A 82 8.03 7.54 -5.77
N PHE A 83 7.75 6.37 -6.33
CA PHE A 83 7.08 5.27 -5.61
C PHE A 83 7.93 4.72 -4.48
N ALA A 84 9.23 4.51 -4.70
CA ALA A 84 10.14 4.04 -3.65
C ALA A 84 10.17 5.04 -2.48
N PHE A 85 10.31 6.32 -2.77
CA PHE A 85 10.33 7.36 -1.74
C PHE A 85 9.00 7.44 -0.96
N SER A 86 7.87 7.46 -1.65
CA SER A 86 6.55 7.48 -1.01
C SER A 86 6.29 6.23 -0.17
N THR A 87 6.75 5.07 -0.62
CA THR A 87 6.63 3.80 0.11
C THR A 87 7.46 3.82 1.39
N ILE A 88 8.71 4.31 1.34
CA ILE A 88 9.57 4.46 2.52
C ILE A 88 8.89 5.33 3.58
N LEU A 89 8.30 6.47 3.18
CA LEU A 89 7.60 7.37 4.09
C LEU A 89 6.31 6.73 4.66
N ALA A 90 5.54 6.03 3.83
CA ALA A 90 4.30 5.40 4.27
C ALA A 90 4.56 4.27 5.29
N TRP A 91 5.55 3.43 5.03
CA TRP A 91 5.92 2.35 5.93
C TRP A 91 6.58 2.83 7.22
N GLU A 92 7.35 3.93 7.15
CA GLU A 92 7.86 4.61 8.33
C GLU A 92 6.70 5.03 9.24
N TYR A 93 5.72 5.72 8.69
CA TYR A 93 4.53 6.15 9.43
C TYR A 93 3.77 4.98 10.07
N TYR A 94 3.56 3.88 9.32
CA TYR A 94 2.87 2.71 9.87
C TYR A 94 3.63 2.09 11.04
N GLY A 95 4.93 1.93 10.89
CA GLY A 95 5.75 1.38 11.95
C GLY A 95 5.89 2.33 13.14
N GLU A 96 5.99 3.65 12.91
CA GLU A 96 5.99 4.66 13.97
C GLU A 96 4.72 4.56 14.82
N LYS A 97 3.55 4.47 14.20
CA LYS A 97 2.28 4.35 14.92
C LYS A 97 2.17 3.05 15.73
N CYS A 98 2.65 1.94 15.19
CA CYS A 98 2.72 0.70 15.94
C CYS A 98 3.71 0.78 17.11
N PHE A 99 4.86 1.40 16.89
CA PHE A 99 5.89 1.57 17.90
C PHE A 99 5.45 2.52 19.03
N GLU A 100 4.81 3.63 18.67
CA GLU A 100 4.19 4.58 19.59
C GLU A 100 3.16 3.90 20.49
N TYR A 101 2.32 3.05 19.92
CA TYR A 101 1.32 2.29 20.66
C TYR A 101 1.95 1.32 21.71
N LEU A 102 3.07 0.69 21.36
CA LEU A 102 3.72 -0.31 22.24
C LEU A 102 4.63 0.33 23.29
N PHE A 103 5.37 1.38 22.93
CA PHE A 103 6.46 1.94 23.75
C PHE A 103 6.23 3.39 24.18
N GLY A 104 5.19 4.04 23.65
CA GLY A 104 4.87 5.44 23.92
C GLY A 104 5.68 6.44 23.09
N GLU A 105 5.25 7.69 23.11
CA GLU A 105 5.80 8.77 22.27
C GLU A 105 7.28 9.09 22.53
N LYS A 106 7.78 8.80 23.74
CA LYS A 106 9.15 9.14 24.17
C LYS A 106 10.23 8.51 23.27
N TYR A 107 9.95 7.37 22.68
CA TYR A 107 10.93 6.59 21.92
C TYR A 107 10.78 6.74 20.38
N ILE A 108 9.89 7.61 19.89
CA ILE A 108 9.65 7.83 18.46
C ILE A 108 10.95 8.23 17.73
N LEU A 109 11.75 9.11 18.33
CA LEU A 109 13.02 9.54 17.74
C LEU A 109 13.99 8.37 17.55
N LEU A 110 14.05 7.45 18.52
CA LEU A 110 14.87 6.24 18.41
C LEU A 110 14.38 5.37 17.24
N TYR A 111 13.07 5.19 17.10
CA TYR A 111 12.47 4.47 15.99
C TYR A 111 12.87 5.08 14.63
N ARG A 112 12.73 6.40 14.45
CA ARG A 112 13.08 7.10 13.20
C ARG A 112 14.54 6.93 12.81
N TYR A 113 15.48 7.07 13.76
CA TYR A 113 16.89 6.82 13.47
C TYR A 113 17.15 5.36 13.08
N THR A 114 16.54 4.42 13.79
CA THR A 114 16.65 3.00 13.47
C THR A 114 16.08 2.71 12.07
N TRP A 115 14.96 3.32 11.71
CA TRP A 115 14.37 3.20 10.38
C TRP A 115 15.33 3.66 9.27
N ILE A 116 15.97 4.83 9.42
CA ILE A 116 16.94 5.33 8.44
C ILE A 116 18.09 4.35 8.25
N VAL A 117 18.61 3.80 9.36
CA VAL A 117 19.68 2.79 9.29
C VAL A 117 19.22 1.55 8.54
N PHE A 118 18.01 1.04 8.81
CA PHE A 118 17.48 -0.12 8.11
C PHE A 118 17.20 0.12 6.63
N VAL A 119 16.75 1.31 6.24
CA VAL A 119 16.61 1.69 4.83
C VAL A 119 17.96 1.65 4.13
N PHE A 120 19.01 2.20 4.75
CA PHE A 120 20.36 2.16 4.18
C PHE A 120 20.91 0.74 4.08
N VAL A 121 20.78 -0.07 5.13
CA VAL A 121 21.21 -1.47 5.14
C VAL A 121 20.43 -2.30 4.11
N GLY A 122 19.11 -2.11 4.04
CA GLY A 122 18.25 -2.79 3.07
C GLY A 122 18.66 -2.54 1.61
N ALA A 123 19.13 -1.31 1.31
CA ALA A 123 19.62 -0.96 -0.02
C ALA A 123 20.94 -1.69 -0.40
N GLN A 124 21.67 -2.26 0.58
CA GLN A 124 22.94 -2.98 0.34
C GLN A 124 22.76 -4.52 0.29
N ILE A 125 21.62 -5.01 0.74
CA ILE A 125 21.35 -6.46 0.80
C ILE A 125 20.86 -6.96 -0.56
N LYS A 126 21.14 -8.23 -0.86
CA LYS A 126 20.63 -8.88 -2.08
C LYS A 126 19.11 -8.89 -2.09
N LEU A 127 18.53 -8.54 -3.23
CA LEU A 127 17.09 -8.41 -3.44
C LEU A 127 16.31 -9.67 -3.03
N GLU A 128 16.84 -10.85 -3.31
CA GLU A 128 16.23 -12.14 -2.96
C GLU A 128 16.01 -12.30 -1.43
N ILE A 129 16.99 -11.90 -0.63
CA ILE A 129 16.89 -11.97 0.83
C ILE A 129 15.81 -11.01 1.32
N VAL A 130 15.76 -9.79 0.75
CA VAL A 130 14.76 -8.78 1.10
C VAL A 130 13.35 -9.28 0.78
N TRP A 131 13.14 -9.87 -0.41
CA TRP A 131 11.84 -10.44 -0.79
C TRP A 131 11.41 -11.56 0.15
N ASN A 132 12.28 -12.54 0.41
CA ASN A 132 11.96 -13.66 1.30
C ASN A 132 11.59 -13.19 2.72
N LEU A 133 12.32 -12.20 3.22
CA LEU A 133 12.03 -11.62 4.54
C LEU A 133 10.70 -10.85 4.52
N ALA A 134 10.45 -10.04 3.50
CA ALA A 134 9.21 -9.30 3.36
C ALA A 134 7.99 -10.22 3.26
N ASP A 135 8.08 -11.30 2.51
CA ASP A 135 7.01 -12.29 2.36
C ASP A 135 6.71 -13.00 3.70
N ALA A 136 7.74 -13.38 4.43
CA ALA A 136 7.58 -13.99 5.76
C ALA A 136 6.91 -13.02 6.76
N MET A 137 7.33 -11.75 6.79
CA MET A 137 6.75 -10.73 7.66
C MET A 137 5.30 -10.40 7.26
N ASN A 138 5.01 -10.35 5.96
CA ASN A 138 3.66 -10.15 5.44
C ASN A 138 2.72 -11.31 5.83
N ALA A 139 3.20 -12.54 5.75
CA ALA A 139 2.43 -13.71 6.20
C ALA A 139 2.12 -13.64 7.70
N LEU A 140 3.11 -13.27 8.53
CA LEU A 140 2.90 -13.07 9.97
C LEU A 140 1.92 -11.95 10.29
N MET A 141 1.90 -10.88 9.50
CA MET A 141 0.95 -9.76 9.67
C MET A 141 -0.47 -10.16 9.24
N ALA A 142 -0.62 -11.01 8.23
CA ALA A 142 -1.92 -11.41 7.72
C ALA A 142 -2.74 -12.22 8.74
N VAL A 143 -2.11 -13.07 9.54
CA VAL A 143 -2.81 -13.93 10.52
C VAL A 143 -3.57 -13.11 11.56
N PRO A 144 -2.97 -12.21 12.34
CA PRO A 144 -3.71 -11.41 13.32
C PRO A 144 -4.74 -10.48 12.65
N ASN A 145 -4.48 -9.99 11.44
CA ASN A 145 -5.44 -9.19 10.70
C ASN A 145 -6.70 -9.99 10.35
N LEU A 146 -6.58 -11.22 9.87
CA LEU A 146 -7.72 -12.09 9.57
C LEU A 146 -8.54 -12.39 10.82
N ILE A 147 -7.88 -12.69 11.94
CA ILE A 147 -8.56 -12.90 13.23
C ILE A 147 -9.33 -11.63 13.63
N GLY A 148 -8.70 -10.46 13.54
CA GLY A 148 -9.34 -9.18 13.83
C GLY A 148 -10.57 -8.91 12.96
N LEU A 149 -10.49 -9.17 11.66
CA LEU A 149 -11.60 -9.01 10.72
C LEU A 149 -12.77 -9.93 11.06
N ILE A 150 -12.52 -11.20 11.39
CA ILE A 150 -13.55 -12.16 11.79
C ILE A 150 -14.26 -11.68 13.07
N LEU A 151 -13.49 -11.28 14.09
CA LEU A 151 -14.05 -10.80 15.35
C LEU A 151 -14.86 -9.51 15.21
N LEU A 152 -14.44 -8.62 14.32
CA LEU A 152 -15.09 -7.32 14.07
C LEU A 152 -16.20 -7.38 13.04
N THR A 153 -16.49 -8.52 12.42
CA THR A 153 -17.50 -8.65 11.35
C THR A 153 -18.87 -8.09 11.75
N ARG A 154 -19.33 -8.38 12.97
CA ARG A 154 -20.64 -7.85 13.46
C ARG A 154 -20.64 -6.33 13.56
N THR A 155 -19.57 -5.74 14.03
CA THR A 155 -19.42 -4.27 14.14
C THR A 155 -19.41 -3.63 12.76
N LEU A 156 -18.70 -4.25 11.81
CA LEU A 156 -18.60 -3.80 10.44
C LEU A 156 -19.97 -3.81 9.75
N VAL A 157 -20.70 -4.92 9.82
CA VAL A 157 -22.04 -5.05 9.23
C VAL A 157 -23.01 -4.04 9.86
N LYS A 158 -22.99 -3.89 11.20
CA LYS A 158 -23.84 -2.89 11.87
C LYS A 158 -23.52 -1.46 11.44
N GLY A 159 -22.23 -1.12 11.32
CA GLY A 159 -21.78 0.20 10.85
C GLY A 159 -22.22 0.50 9.42
N THR A 160 -22.05 -0.48 8.52
CA THR A 160 -22.46 -0.35 7.12
C THR A 160 -23.97 -0.17 6.97
N ASN A 161 -24.77 -1.00 7.66
CA ASN A 161 -26.23 -0.90 7.63
C ASN A 161 -26.73 0.42 8.20
N SER A 162 -26.11 0.92 9.28
CA SER A 162 -26.44 2.23 9.86
C SER A 162 -26.11 3.38 8.90
N PHE A 163 -25.01 3.30 8.22
CA PHE A 163 -24.60 4.27 7.22
C PHE A 163 -25.54 4.29 6.02
N GLU A 164 -25.87 3.13 5.48
CA GLU A 164 -26.81 2.99 4.37
C GLU A 164 -28.20 3.54 4.72
N LYS A 165 -28.68 3.23 5.94
CA LYS A 165 -29.94 3.76 6.45
C LYS A 165 -29.90 5.27 6.56
N GLY A 166 -28.82 5.85 7.10
CA GLY A 166 -28.65 7.29 7.20
C GLY A 166 -28.63 8.02 5.85
N ILE A 167 -28.06 7.39 4.81
CA ILE A 167 -28.13 7.92 3.43
C ILE A 167 -29.56 7.87 2.88
N ARG A 168 -30.30 6.79 3.11
CA ARG A 168 -31.68 6.65 2.64
C ARG A 168 -32.63 7.64 3.32
N GLU A 169 -32.41 7.90 4.60
CA GLU A 169 -33.22 8.83 5.41
C GLU A 169 -32.78 10.29 5.26
N GLY A 170 -31.72 10.56 4.49
CA GLY A 170 -31.18 11.92 4.28
C GLY A 170 -30.50 12.54 5.50
N THR A 171 -30.22 11.75 6.55
CA THR A 171 -29.53 12.21 7.76
C THR A 171 -28.01 12.27 7.58
N ILE A 172 -27.49 11.57 6.58
CA ILE A 172 -26.08 11.60 6.15
C ILE A 172 -26.04 12.13 4.73
N ASN A 173 -25.39 13.29 4.56
CA ASN A 173 -25.22 13.85 3.23
C ASN A 173 -24.22 13.02 2.41
N LYS A 174 -24.53 12.76 1.13
CA LYS A 174 -23.67 11.98 0.24
C LYS A 174 -22.35 12.69 -0.11
N PHE A 175 -22.32 14.01 0.05
CA PHE A 175 -21.23 14.87 -0.45
C PHE A 175 -20.45 15.62 0.65
N ASP A 176 -20.73 15.39 1.92
CA ASP A 176 -19.97 15.96 3.06
C ASP A 176 -18.84 15.06 3.52
#